data_09093cbff376628ea4e6a097d77099c3
#
_entry.id   09093cbff376628ea4e6a097d77099c3
#
_cell.length_a   1.000
_cell.length_b   1.000
_cell.length_c   1.000
_cell.angle_alpha   90.00
_cell.angle_beta   90.00
_cell.angle_gamma   90.00
#
_symmetry.space_group_name_H-M   'P 1'
#
loop_
_entity.id
_entity.type
_entity.pdbx_description
1 polymer ?
#
loop_
_entity_poly.entity_id
_entity_poly.type
_entity_poly.pdbx_seq_one_letter_code
_entity_poly.pdbx_strand_id
1 'polypeptide(L)'
;TTKSKSRQDNFYKVESKASQVIEDGQVLLEMKMSRLGGKIIEVKKVYKSFGEKIILKGFDYTFNKGERLGIVGKNGAGKSTFINILQQIEKADSGKINIGDTVVFGNYSQQGLVVKEDMRVIEFVKDIAENFPLASGGSLSAAQFLQLFLFDPDKQYTYISKLSGGEKRRLHLLSILFRNPNFLVLDEPTNDLDLPTLGVLENFLSEFPGCLLVV
;
A
#
# COMPACT_ATOMS: atom_id res chain seq x y z
N THR A 1 -14.52 37.82 24.05
CA THR A 1 -15.29 37.40 22.80
C THR A 1 -14.44 37.41 21.52
N THR A 2 -13.27 38.04 21.52
CA THR A 2 -12.42 38.20 20.30
C THR A 2 -11.58 36.94 19.99
N LYS A 3 -11.24 36.11 20.97
CA LYS A 3 -10.45 34.87 20.79
C LYS A 3 -11.20 33.73 20.08
N SER A 4 -12.53 33.75 20.09
CA SER A 4 -13.37 32.76 19.41
C SER A 4 -13.40 32.97 17.88
N LYS A 5 -13.44 34.22 17.43
CA LYS A 5 -13.53 34.59 16.02
C LYS A 5 -12.24 34.25 15.26
N SER A 6 -11.07 34.54 15.83
CA SER A 6 -9.78 34.21 15.24
C SER A 6 -9.52 32.69 15.10
N ARG A 7 -10.07 31.85 16.00
CA ARG A 7 -10.01 30.37 15.86
C ARG A 7 -10.95 29.88 14.77
N GLN A 8 -12.14 30.47 14.64
CA GLN A 8 -13.06 30.16 13.56
C GLN A 8 -12.49 30.59 12.20
N ASP A 9 -11.91 31.77 12.09
CA ASP A 9 -11.30 32.25 10.85
C ASP A 9 -10.07 31.41 10.43
N ASN A 10 -9.29 30.93 11.39
CA ASN A 10 -8.20 29.98 11.11
C ASN A 10 -8.74 28.60 10.72
N PHE A 11 -9.81 28.13 11.35
CA PHE A 11 -10.46 26.87 10.99
C PHE A 11 -10.99 26.93 9.54
N TYR A 12 -11.73 27.96 9.19
CA TYR A 12 -12.24 28.15 7.81
C TYR A 12 -11.13 28.37 6.78
N LYS A 13 -10.01 29.00 7.14
CA LYS A 13 -8.84 29.11 6.25
C LYS A 13 -8.11 27.79 6.03
N VAL A 14 -8.06 26.94 7.05
CA VAL A 14 -7.49 25.59 6.94
C VAL A 14 -8.45 24.68 6.17
N GLU A 15 -9.74 24.80 6.42
CA GLU A 15 -10.79 24.05 5.73
C GLU A 15 -10.90 24.46 4.25
N SER A 16 -10.83 25.76 3.92
CA SER A 16 -10.82 26.23 2.53
C SER A 16 -9.55 25.84 1.77
N LYS A 17 -8.39 25.80 2.44
CA LYS A 17 -7.16 25.26 1.85
C LYS A 17 -7.21 23.76 1.66
N ALA A 18 -7.79 23.03 2.60
CA ALA A 18 -8.00 21.58 2.48
C ALA A 18 -9.04 21.27 1.38
N SER A 19 -10.12 22.06 1.27
CA SER A 19 -11.13 21.91 0.21
C SER A 19 -10.58 22.28 -1.17
N GLN A 20 -9.76 23.31 -1.30
CA GLN A 20 -9.08 23.63 -2.56
C GLN A 20 -8.11 22.52 -3.00
N VAL A 21 -7.45 21.84 -2.06
CA VAL A 21 -6.60 20.68 -2.34
C VAL A 21 -7.45 19.48 -2.80
N ILE A 22 -8.72 19.40 -2.40
CA ILE A 22 -9.66 18.33 -2.80
C ILE A 22 -10.37 18.67 -4.13
N GLU A 23 -10.66 19.95 -4.42
CA GLU A 23 -11.31 20.38 -5.67
C GLU A 23 -10.40 20.34 -6.90
N ASP A 24 -9.08 20.49 -6.73
CA ASP A 24 -8.12 20.39 -7.83
C ASP A 24 -7.76 18.94 -8.22
N GLY A 25 -8.39 17.91 -7.68
CA GLY A 25 -8.38 16.54 -8.21
C GLY A 25 -7.00 15.89 -8.49
N GLN A 26 -5.91 16.55 -8.14
CA GLN A 26 -4.54 16.14 -8.37
C GLN A 26 -3.65 16.55 -7.19
N VAL A 27 -3.90 16.01 -6.02
CA VAL A 27 -2.77 15.85 -5.10
C VAL A 27 -1.94 14.70 -5.66
N LEU A 28 -1.05 15.03 -6.59
CA LEU A 28 0.04 14.19 -7.01
C LEU A 28 0.82 13.85 -5.73
N LEU A 29 0.59 12.67 -5.21
CA LEU A 29 1.36 12.10 -4.10
C LEU A 29 2.77 11.78 -4.62
N GLU A 30 3.57 12.80 -4.89
CA GLU A 30 4.99 12.64 -5.14
C GLU A 30 5.64 12.05 -3.89
N MET A 31 5.67 10.72 -3.83
CA MET A 31 6.24 10.00 -2.71
C MET A 31 7.76 10.09 -2.71
N LYS A 32 8.32 10.51 -1.58
CA LYS A 32 9.74 10.27 -1.33
C LYS A 32 9.92 8.83 -0.87
N MET A 33 10.09 7.93 -1.83
CA MET A 33 10.37 6.54 -1.52
C MET A 33 11.72 6.34 -0.83
N SER A 34 11.80 5.31 0.00
CA SER A 34 13.06 4.74 0.44
C SER A 34 13.88 4.34 -0.81
N ARG A 35 15.18 4.65 -0.79
CA ARG A 35 16.08 4.45 -1.92
C ARG A 35 16.03 2.99 -2.37
N LEU A 36 15.57 2.76 -3.59
CA LEU A 36 15.65 1.45 -4.24
C LEU A 36 17.04 1.30 -4.89
N GLY A 37 17.81 0.31 -4.44
CA GLY A 37 19.14 0.00 -4.97
C GLY A 37 19.09 -0.54 -6.40
N GLY A 38 20.26 -0.88 -6.96
CA GLY A 38 20.35 -1.45 -8.30
C GLY A 38 19.94 -2.93 -8.40
N LYS A 39 20.01 -3.66 -7.30
CA LYS A 39 19.52 -5.05 -7.21
C LYS A 39 18.15 -5.04 -6.55
N ILE A 40 17.14 -5.52 -7.27
CA ILE A 40 15.77 -5.60 -6.77
C ILE A 40 15.47 -7.02 -6.30
N ILE A 41 15.06 -7.90 -7.20
CA ILE A 41 14.86 -9.32 -6.93
C ILE A 41 15.41 -10.09 -8.13
N GLU A 42 16.20 -11.12 -7.85
CA GLU A 42 16.72 -12.04 -8.85
C GLU A 42 16.26 -13.45 -8.49
N VAL A 43 15.52 -14.08 -9.37
CA VAL A 43 15.00 -15.45 -9.25
C VAL A 43 15.81 -16.32 -10.19
N LYS A 44 16.49 -17.37 -9.66
CA LYS A 44 17.36 -18.26 -10.45
C LYS A 44 16.95 -19.72 -10.27
N LYS A 45 16.55 -20.34 -11.39
CA LYS A 45 16.22 -21.77 -11.50
C LYS A 45 15.32 -22.25 -10.36
N VAL A 46 14.25 -21.47 -10.07
CA VAL A 46 13.34 -21.79 -8.96
C VAL A 46 12.35 -22.85 -9.38
N TYR A 47 12.27 -23.89 -8.54
CA TYR A 47 11.30 -24.99 -8.67
C TYR A 47 10.38 -24.99 -7.47
N LYS A 48 9.10 -25.29 -7.71
CA LYS A 48 8.10 -25.50 -6.65
C LYS A 48 7.03 -26.45 -7.12
N SER A 49 6.70 -27.41 -6.28
CA SER A 49 5.62 -28.39 -6.51
C SER A 49 4.85 -28.66 -5.22
N PHE A 50 3.60 -29.04 -5.35
CA PHE A 50 2.77 -29.59 -4.28
C PHE A 50 2.24 -30.95 -4.75
N GLY A 51 2.86 -32.02 -4.26
CA GLY A 51 2.62 -33.37 -4.77
C GLY A 51 2.93 -33.44 -6.27
N GLU A 52 1.96 -33.86 -7.07
CA GLU A 52 2.10 -33.95 -8.53
C GLU A 52 1.94 -32.59 -9.25
N LYS A 53 1.44 -31.59 -8.54
CA LYS A 53 1.18 -30.27 -9.14
C LYS A 53 2.44 -29.41 -9.17
N ILE A 54 2.98 -29.21 -10.37
CA ILE A 54 4.13 -28.32 -10.61
C ILE A 54 3.63 -26.88 -10.69
N ILE A 55 4.17 -25.99 -9.86
CA ILE A 55 3.89 -24.55 -9.84
C ILE A 55 4.97 -23.79 -10.62
N LEU A 56 6.23 -24.06 -10.33
CA LEU A 56 7.39 -23.47 -11.00
C LEU A 56 8.34 -24.55 -11.47
N LYS A 57 8.85 -24.43 -12.69
CA LYS A 57 9.75 -25.38 -13.31
C LYS A 57 11.00 -24.68 -13.84
N GLY A 58 11.98 -24.47 -12.96
CA GLY A 58 13.23 -23.80 -13.34
C GLY A 58 13.02 -22.34 -13.75
N PHE A 59 12.17 -21.63 -13.00
CA PHE A 59 11.81 -20.24 -13.33
C PHE A 59 12.98 -19.29 -13.05
N ASP A 60 13.31 -18.48 -14.07
CA ASP A 60 14.32 -17.44 -14.01
C ASP A 60 13.68 -16.09 -14.28
N TYR A 61 13.94 -15.11 -13.43
CA TYR A 61 13.48 -13.74 -13.64
C TYR A 61 14.33 -12.73 -12.85
N THR A 62 14.55 -11.55 -13.43
CA THR A 62 15.22 -10.44 -12.73
C THR A 62 14.35 -9.21 -12.82
N PHE A 63 13.93 -8.70 -11.66
CA PHE A 63 13.15 -7.47 -11.57
C PHE A 63 14.05 -6.25 -11.75
N ASN A 64 13.62 -5.35 -12.62
CA ASN A 64 14.28 -4.08 -12.86
C ASN A 64 13.65 -2.99 -11.98
N LYS A 65 14.41 -1.92 -11.75
CA LYS A 65 13.92 -0.77 -10.98
C LYS A 65 12.72 -0.13 -11.67
N GLY A 66 11.63 0.09 -10.90
CA GLY A 66 10.40 0.71 -11.39
C GLY A 66 9.57 -0.19 -12.30
N GLU A 67 9.88 -1.47 -12.36
CA GLU A 67 9.15 -2.40 -13.21
C GLU A 67 7.73 -2.64 -12.72
N ARG A 68 6.78 -2.69 -13.67
CA ARG A 68 5.37 -2.99 -13.43
C ARG A 68 5.02 -4.29 -14.12
N LEU A 69 4.70 -5.31 -13.34
CA LEU A 69 4.43 -6.65 -13.81
C LEU A 69 3.01 -7.10 -13.44
N GLY A 70 2.29 -7.65 -14.40
CA GLY A 70 1.02 -8.34 -14.18
C GLY A 70 1.18 -9.85 -14.26
N ILE A 71 0.63 -10.58 -13.29
CA ILE A 71 0.53 -12.04 -13.33
C ILE A 71 -0.89 -12.42 -13.69
N VAL A 72 -1.06 -13.10 -14.83
CA VAL A 72 -2.35 -13.57 -15.31
C VAL A 72 -2.40 -15.09 -15.30
N GLY A 73 -3.52 -15.65 -14.87
CA GLY A 73 -3.70 -17.09 -14.84
C GLY A 73 -5.00 -17.50 -14.14
N LYS A 74 -5.44 -18.73 -14.38
CA LYS A 74 -6.64 -19.29 -13.72
C LYS A 74 -6.45 -19.36 -12.20
N ASN A 75 -7.58 -19.37 -11.46
CA ASN A 75 -7.55 -19.62 -10.03
C ASN A 75 -6.90 -20.98 -9.74
N GLY A 76 -6.03 -21.00 -8.73
CA GLY A 76 -5.24 -22.17 -8.39
C GLY A 76 -4.03 -22.44 -9.30
N ALA A 77 -3.68 -21.57 -10.25
CA ALA A 77 -2.48 -21.74 -11.08
C ALA A 77 -1.16 -21.59 -10.31
N GLY A 78 -1.20 -21.07 -9.09
CA GLY A 78 -0.01 -20.87 -8.24
C GLY A 78 0.45 -19.41 -8.14
N LYS A 79 -0.38 -18.45 -8.55
CA LYS A 79 -0.06 -17.00 -8.51
C LYS A 79 0.34 -16.55 -7.10
N SER A 80 -0.51 -16.81 -6.09
CA SER A 80 -0.22 -16.47 -4.69
C SER A 80 0.96 -17.25 -4.13
N THR A 81 1.17 -18.50 -4.57
CA THR A 81 2.37 -19.28 -4.21
C THR A 81 3.64 -18.61 -4.72
N PHE A 82 3.64 -18.13 -5.96
CA PHE A 82 4.77 -17.40 -6.53
C PHE A 82 5.06 -16.11 -5.76
N ILE A 83 4.02 -15.34 -5.43
CA ILE A 83 4.14 -14.14 -4.59
C ILE A 83 4.77 -14.48 -3.23
N ASN A 84 4.28 -15.53 -2.56
CA ASN A 84 4.80 -15.94 -1.26
C ASN A 84 6.26 -16.40 -1.34
N ILE A 85 6.65 -17.06 -2.44
CA ILE A 85 8.03 -17.46 -2.69
C ILE A 85 8.91 -16.22 -2.90
N LEU A 86 8.47 -15.23 -3.67
CA LEU A 86 9.22 -13.97 -3.86
C LEU A 86 9.46 -13.23 -2.55
N GLN A 87 8.49 -13.25 -1.63
CA GLN A 87 8.59 -12.63 -0.32
C GLN A 87 9.27 -13.51 0.74
N GLN A 88 9.72 -14.71 0.37
CA GLN A 88 10.32 -15.71 1.27
C GLN A 88 9.39 -16.17 2.40
N ILE A 89 8.07 -16.02 2.23
CA ILE A 89 7.04 -16.56 3.12
C ILE A 89 6.91 -18.07 2.89
N GLU A 90 6.93 -18.50 1.63
CA GLU A 90 6.93 -19.91 1.20
C GLU A 90 8.32 -20.25 0.66
N LYS A 91 8.83 -21.44 1.03
CA LYS A 91 10.11 -21.92 0.53
C LYS A 91 9.98 -22.57 -0.85
N ALA A 92 10.89 -22.21 -1.75
CA ALA A 92 11.08 -22.95 -2.99
C ALA A 92 11.67 -24.34 -2.70
N ASP A 93 11.37 -25.33 -3.55
CA ASP A 93 11.93 -26.67 -3.44
C ASP A 93 13.42 -26.67 -3.83
N SER A 94 13.78 -25.84 -4.83
CA SER A 94 15.17 -25.59 -5.22
C SER A 94 15.30 -24.27 -6.00
N GLY A 95 16.52 -23.86 -6.26
CA GLY A 95 16.87 -22.59 -6.87
C GLY A 95 17.28 -21.53 -5.85
N LYS A 96 17.44 -20.31 -6.31
CA LYS A 96 17.83 -19.17 -5.47
C LYS A 96 16.97 -17.95 -5.75
N ILE A 97 16.64 -17.22 -4.68
CA ILE A 97 16.00 -15.91 -4.75
C ILE A 97 16.89 -14.94 -3.97
N ASN A 98 17.41 -13.96 -4.68
CA ASN A 98 18.21 -12.89 -4.09
C ASN A 98 17.37 -11.63 -4.07
N ILE A 99 17.08 -11.12 -2.88
CA ILE A 99 16.35 -9.87 -2.67
C ILE A 99 17.36 -8.81 -2.27
N GLY A 100 17.29 -7.63 -2.89
CA GLY A 100 18.16 -6.51 -2.55
C GLY A 100 17.87 -6.00 -1.14
N ASP A 101 18.92 -5.64 -0.39
CA ASP A 101 18.83 -5.20 1.02
C ASP A 101 17.93 -3.96 1.22
N THR A 102 17.71 -3.19 0.17
CA THR A 102 16.89 -1.98 0.19
C THR A 102 15.43 -2.21 -0.19
N VAL A 103 15.04 -3.45 -0.51
CA VAL A 103 13.66 -3.78 -0.89
C VAL A 103 12.77 -3.80 0.35
N VAL A 104 11.74 -2.95 0.31
CA VAL A 104 10.67 -2.89 1.31
C VAL A 104 9.37 -3.31 0.65
N PHE A 105 8.90 -4.50 0.99
CA PHE A 105 7.65 -5.02 0.46
C PHE A 105 6.44 -4.35 1.10
N GLY A 106 5.46 -3.99 0.26
CA GLY A 106 4.08 -3.77 0.65
C GLY A 106 3.22 -4.84 0.00
N ASN A 107 2.51 -5.63 0.80
CA ASN A 107 1.69 -6.73 0.29
C ASN A 107 0.23 -6.51 0.65
N TYR A 108 -0.60 -6.25 -0.35
CA TYR A 108 -2.05 -6.23 -0.22
C TYR A 108 -2.59 -7.59 -0.66
N SER A 109 -3.09 -8.34 0.32
CA SER A 109 -3.65 -9.68 0.11
C SER A 109 -5.06 -9.78 0.71
N GLN A 110 -5.78 -10.84 0.37
CA GLN A 110 -7.13 -11.10 0.85
C GLN A 110 -7.24 -11.39 2.36
N GLN A 111 -6.12 -11.54 3.08
CA GLN A 111 -6.13 -11.84 4.52
C GLN A 111 -6.73 -10.73 5.38
N GLY A 112 -6.89 -9.53 4.82
CA GLY A 112 -7.50 -8.40 5.49
C GLY A 112 -6.65 -7.77 6.58
N LEU A 113 -7.25 -6.80 7.29
CA LEU A 113 -6.59 -6.06 8.36
C LEU A 113 -6.58 -6.90 9.64
N VAL A 114 -5.39 -7.17 10.18
CA VAL A 114 -5.22 -7.80 11.49
C VAL A 114 -4.85 -6.72 12.50
N VAL A 115 -5.72 -6.51 13.49
CA VAL A 115 -5.50 -5.56 14.60
C VAL A 115 -5.49 -6.36 15.90
N LYS A 116 -4.44 -6.20 16.69
CA LYS A 116 -4.27 -6.94 17.96
C LYS A 116 -5.24 -6.49 19.04
N GLU A 117 -5.48 -5.20 19.12
CA GLU A 117 -6.37 -4.56 20.07
C GLU A 117 -7.26 -3.57 19.34
N ASP A 118 -8.51 -3.39 19.82
CA ASP A 118 -9.41 -2.41 19.22
C ASP A 118 -8.94 -0.99 19.55
N MET A 119 -8.59 -0.23 18.54
CA MET A 119 -8.08 1.14 18.64
C MET A 119 -8.77 2.04 17.61
N ARG A 120 -8.56 3.34 17.72
CA ARG A 120 -9.08 4.29 16.74
C ARG A 120 -8.25 4.22 15.46
N VAL A 121 -8.89 4.52 14.33
CA VAL A 121 -8.23 4.53 13.02
C VAL A 121 -6.97 5.39 13.01
N ILE A 122 -7.03 6.60 13.58
CA ILE A 122 -5.88 7.51 13.63
C ILE A 122 -4.75 6.97 14.51
N GLU A 123 -5.06 6.29 15.61
CA GLU A 123 -4.08 5.67 16.49
C GLU A 123 -3.34 4.55 15.77
N PHE A 124 -4.09 3.68 15.08
CA PHE A 124 -3.54 2.59 14.28
C PHE A 124 -2.55 3.07 13.21
N VAL A 125 -2.87 4.16 12.51
CA VAL A 125 -1.98 4.70 11.48
C VAL A 125 -0.76 5.38 12.10
N LYS A 126 -0.92 6.09 13.21
CA LYS A 126 0.20 6.70 13.96
C LYS A 126 1.18 5.67 14.52
N ASP A 127 0.70 4.48 14.91
CA ASP A 127 1.57 3.38 15.34
C ASP A 127 2.49 2.88 14.22
N ILE A 128 2.09 3.07 12.95
CA ILE A 128 2.93 2.72 11.79
C ILE A 128 3.96 3.81 11.56
N ALA A 129 3.55 5.06 11.49
CA ALA A 129 4.39 6.25 11.37
C ALA A 129 3.58 7.51 11.71
N GLU A 130 4.24 8.55 12.24
CA GLU A 130 3.58 9.83 12.50
C GLU A 130 3.39 10.66 11.23
N ASN A 131 4.32 10.53 10.28
CA ASN A 131 4.35 11.32 9.06
C ASN A 131 4.79 10.49 7.86
N PHE A 132 4.25 10.84 6.71
CA PHE A 132 4.57 10.26 5.41
C PHE A 132 5.41 11.24 4.59
N PRO A 133 6.66 10.91 4.20
CA PRO A 133 7.54 11.83 3.49
C PRO A 133 7.11 12.05 2.03
N LEU A 134 7.18 13.31 1.55
CA LEU A 134 6.92 13.70 0.17
C LEU A 134 8.22 13.93 -0.60
N ALA A 135 8.23 13.65 -1.90
CA ALA A 135 9.38 13.87 -2.78
C ALA A 135 9.68 15.36 -2.99
N SER A 136 8.65 16.20 -3.02
CA SER A 136 8.73 17.67 -3.11
C SER A 136 9.33 18.33 -1.87
N GLY A 137 9.59 17.55 -0.81
CA GLY A 137 9.97 18.03 0.52
C GLY A 137 8.75 18.19 1.43
N GLY A 138 8.99 18.11 2.75
CA GLY A 138 7.91 18.10 3.74
C GLY A 138 7.34 16.69 3.95
N SER A 139 6.20 16.62 4.64
CA SER A 139 5.54 15.36 4.97
C SER A 139 4.03 15.55 5.18
N LEU A 140 3.27 14.51 4.93
CA LEU A 140 1.86 14.41 5.32
C LEU A 140 1.77 13.79 6.70
N SER A 141 0.98 14.37 7.59
CA SER A 141 0.61 13.74 8.85
C SER A 141 -0.29 12.52 8.61
N ALA A 142 -0.36 11.61 9.59
CA ALA A 142 -1.28 10.47 9.54
C ALA A 142 -2.73 10.90 9.23
N ALA A 143 -3.20 12.02 9.80
CA ALA A 143 -4.54 12.54 9.57
C ALA A 143 -4.75 13.00 8.11
N GLN A 144 -3.79 13.72 7.53
CA GLN A 144 -3.86 14.16 6.12
C GLN A 144 -3.81 12.96 5.17
N PHE A 145 -2.96 11.97 5.44
CA PHE A 145 -2.89 10.76 4.63
C PHE A 145 -4.19 9.95 4.71
N LEU A 146 -4.79 9.82 5.91
CA LEU A 146 -6.11 9.22 6.09
C LEU A 146 -7.19 9.93 5.27
N GLN A 147 -7.17 11.26 5.23
CA GLN A 147 -8.13 12.05 4.48
C GLN A 147 -8.04 11.80 2.97
N LEU A 148 -6.83 11.64 2.42
CA LEU A 148 -6.62 11.25 1.01
C LEU A 148 -7.25 9.89 0.68
N PHE A 149 -7.28 8.98 1.67
CA PHE A 149 -7.93 7.68 1.54
C PHE A 149 -9.38 7.68 2.08
N LEU A 150 -10.07 8.82 1.97
CA LEU A 150 -11.49 8.97 2.26
C LEU A 150 -11.90 8.63 3.70
N PHE A 151 -10.99 8.84 4.66
CA PHE A 151 -11.30 8.86 6.08
C PHE A 151 -11.42 10.31 6.54
N ASP A 152 -12.64 10.81 6.58
CA ASP A 152 -12.93 12.14 7.13
C ASP A 152 -12.57 12.23 8.62
N PRO A 153 -12.46 13.43 9.22
CA PRO A 153 -12.06 13.60 10.60
C PRO A 153 -12.88 12.79 11.60
N ASP A 154 -14.20 12.67 11.42
CA ASP A 154 -15.08 11.92 12.32
C ASP A 154 -14.76 10.41 12.26
N LYS A 155 -14.49 9.89 11.05
CA LYS A 155 -14.10 8.50 10.83
C LYS A 155 -12.72 8.18 11.37
N GLN A 156 -11.80 9.12 11.37
CA GLN A 156 -10.45 8.93 11.91
C GLN A 156 -10.45 8.63 13.42
N TYR A 157 -11.43 9.16 14.16
CA TYR A 157 -11.59 8.92 15.59
C TYR A 157 -12.53 7.77 15.93
N THR A 158 -13.08 7.09 14.92
CA THR A 158 -13.92 5.89 15.11
C THR A 158 -13.02 4.67 15.42
N TYR A 159 -13.51 3.75 16.25
CA TYR A 159 -12.84 2.48 16.51
C TYR A 159 -12.86 1.56 15.29
N ILE A 160 -11.77 0.84 15.04
CA ILE A 160 -11.63 -0.06 13.88
C ILE A 160 -12.70 -1.15 13.87
N SER A 161 -13.12 -1.63 15.04
CA SER A 161 -14.21 -2.61 15.17
C SER A 161 -15.53 -2.12 14.55
N LYS A 162 -15.80 -0.81 14.60
CA LYS A 162 -17.02 -0.17 14.09
C LYS A 162 -16.97 0.18 12.60
N LEU A 163 -15.85 0.00 11.93
CA LEU A 163 -15.72 0.22 10.50
C LEU A 163 -16.49 -0.86 9.71
N SER A 164 -17.09 -0.46 8.61
CA SER A 164 -17.64 -1.39 7.61
C SER A 164 -16.55 -2.27 6.99
N GLY A 165 -16.94 -3.35 6.32
CA GLY A 165 -16.00 -4.23 5.62
C GLY A 165 -15.15 -3.49 4.57
N GLY A 166 -15.77 -2.61 3.79
CA GLY A 166 -15.08 -1.78 2.80
C GLY A 166 -14.09 -0.80 3.43
N GLU A 167 -14.50 -0.10 4.52
CA GLU A 167 -13.61 0.80 5.27
C GLU A 167 -12.42 0.05 5.88
N LYS A 168 -12.60 -1.18 6.38
CA LYS A 168 -11.50 -2.02 6.88
C LYS A 168 -10.52 -2.40 5.79
N ARG A 169 -11.00 -2.75 4.60
CA ARG A 169 -10.16 -3.06 3.43
C ARG A 169 -9.37 -1.84 2.96
N ARG A 170 -10.01 -0.67 2.95
CA ARG A 170 -9.38 0.62 2.64
C ARG A 170 -8.30 0.97 3.67
N LEU A 171 -8.58 0.80 4.96
CA LEU A 171 -7.61 1.01 6.03
C LEU A 171 -6.43 0.04 5.92
N HIS A 172 -6.69 -1.23 5.55
CA HIS A 172 -5.64 -2.21 5.27
C HIS A 172 -4.71 -1.75 4.15
N LEU A 173 -5.27 -1.36 3.00
CA LEU A 173 -4.50 -0.82 1.90
C LEU A 173 -3.65 0.39 2.34
N LEU A 174 -4.28 1.37 2.99
CA LEU A 174 -3.62 2.56 3.51
C LEU A 174 -2.46 2.20 4.45
N SER A 175 -2.65 1.25 5.35
CA SER A 175 -1.62 0.83 6.30
C SER A 175 -0.38 0.25 5.63
N ILE A 176 -0.56 -0.39 4.47
CA ILE A 176 0.54 -0.92 3.65
C ILE A 176 1.27 0.24 2.97
N LEU A 177 0.54 1.15 2.34
CA LEU A 177 1.12 2.28 1.63
C LEU A 177 1.83 3.26 2.58
N PHE A 178 1.30 3.45 3.78
CA PHE A 178 1.88 4.34 4.79
C PHE A 178 3.24 3.85 5.32
N ARG A 179 3.55 2.56 5.17
CA ARG A 179 4.89 2.02 5.44
C ARG A 179 5.94 2.40 4.40
N ASN A 180 5.54 3.14 3.38
CA ASN A 180 6.38 3.61 2.29
C ASN A 180 7.16 2.47 1.59
N PRO A 181 6.46 1.42 1.07
CA PRO A 181 7.10 0.33 0.36
C PRO A 181 7.71 0.82 -0.94
N ASN A 182 8.74 0.11 -1.43
CA ASN A 182 9.32 0.34 -2.75
C ASN A 182 9.17 -0.86 -3.70
N PHE A 183 8.58 -1.94 -3.22
CA PHE A 183 8.10 -3.08 -4.00
C PHE A 183 6.66 -3.41 -3.54
N LEU A 184 5.68 -3.05 -4.34
CA LEU A 184 4.28 -3.23 -4.00
C LEU A 184 3.71 -4.46 -4.71
N VAL A 185 3.05 -5.33 -3.94
CA VAL A 185 2.33 -6.50 -4.43
C VAL A 185 0.85 -6.32 -4.15
N LEU A 186 0.03 -6.40 -5.19
CA LEU A 186 -1.42 -6.29 -5.11
C LEU A 186 -2.05 -7.59 -5.63
N ASP A 187 -2.60 -8.38 -4.72
CA ASP A 187 -3.28 -9.64 -5.06
C ASP A 187 -4.80 -9.40 -5.14
N GLU A 188 -5.33 -9.38 -6.36
CA GLU A 188 -6.75 -9.18 -6.72
C GLU A 188 -7.40 -7.93 -6.06
N PRO A 189 -6.78 -6.74 -6.13
CA PRO A 189 -7.25 -5.56 -5.40
C PRO A 189 -8.65 -5.10 -5.83
N THR A 190 -9.05 -5.37 -7.07
CA THR A 190 -10.35 -4.97 -7.63
C THR A 190 -11.52 -5.75 -7.04
N ASN A 191 -11.28 -6.93 -6.47
CA ASN A 191 -12.34 -7.74 -5.87
C ASN A 191 -12.78 -7.21 -4.50
N ASP A 192 -11.89 -6.49 -3.83
CA ASP A 192 -12.04 -6.13 -2.43
C ASP A 192 -12.28 -4.64 -2.18
N LEU A 193 -11.94 -3.77 -3.13
CA LEU A 193 -11.99 -2.33 -2.98
C LEU A 193 -13.21 -1.75 -3.72
N ASP A 194 -13.84 -0.73 -3.12
CA ASP A 194 -14.89 0.06 -3.76
C ASP A 194 -14.30 1.02 -4.82
N LEU A 195 -15.14 1.45 -5.76
CA LEU A 195 -14.71 2.33 -6.87
C LEU A 195 -13.99 3.61 -6.40
N PRO A 196 -14.46 4.34 -5.37
CA PRO A 196 -13.73 5.49 -4.87
C PRO A 196 -12.34 5.14 -4.36
N THR A 197 -12.18 4.03 -3.65
CA THR A 197 -10.87 3.57 -3.16
C THR A 197 -9.95 3.12 -4.30
N LEU A 198 -10.50 2.48 -5.33
CA LEU A 198 -9.74 2.14 -6.54
C LEU A 198 -9.22 3.38 -7.24
N GLY A 199 -10.03 4.45 -7.36
CA GLY A 199 -9.59 5.72 -7.94
C GLY A 199 -8.42 6.35 -7.16
N VAL A 200 -8.46 6.31 -5.81
CA VAL A 200 -7.35 6.78 -4.98
C VAL A 200 -6.10 5.90 -5.18
N LEU A 201 -6.28 4.57 -5.26
CA LEU A 201 -5.18 3.64 -5.52
C LEU A 201 -4.56 3.87 -6.91
N GLU A 202 -5.36 4.05 -7.96
CA GLU A 202 -4.88 4.33 -9.31
C GLU A 202 -4.05 5.61 -9.35
N ASN A 203 -4.54 6.70 -8.75
CA ASN A 203 -3.79 7.95 -8.62
C ASN A 203 -2.47 7.76 -7.88
N PHE A 204 -2.47 7.00 -6.78
CA PHE A 204 -1.26 6.66 -6.05
C PHE A 204 -0.28 5.85 -6.91
N LEU A 205 -0.77 4.84 -7.63
CA LEU A 205 0.07 3.98 -8.47
C LEU A 205 0.62 4.71 -9.70
N SER A 206 -0.06 5.73 -10.23
CA SER A 206 0.43 6.51 -11.37
C SER A 206 1.79 7.16 -11.07
N GLU A 207 1.94 7.66 -9.85
CA GLU A 207 3.15 8.34 -9.36
C GLU A 207 4.10 7.42 -8.57
N PHE A 208 3.73 6.15 -8.40
CA PHE A 208 4.55 5.22 -7.63
C PHE A 208 5.84 4.85 -8.37
N PRO A 209 7.02 5.29 -7.90
CA PRO A 209 8.29 5.08 -8.60
C PRO A 209 8.93 3.72 -8.31
N GLY A 210 8.30 2.89 -7.47
CA GLY A 210 8.77 1.55 -7.11
C GLY A 210 8.37 0.46 -8.09
N CYS A 211 8.72 -0.77 -7.74
CA CYS A 211 8.28 -1.94 -8.48
C CYS A 211 6.84 -2.30 -8.08
N LEU A 212 6.03 -2.66 -9.07
CA LEU A 212 4.65 -3.07 -8.89
C LEU A 212 4.42 -4.47 -9.46
N LEU A 213 3.88 -5.36 -8.65
CA LEU A 213 3.42 -6.68 -9.04
C LEU A 213 1.92 -6.78 -8.78
N VAL A 214 1.13 -7.01 -9.81
CA VAL A 214 -0.34 -7.12 -9.73
C VAL A 214 -0.80 -8.50 -10.18
N VAL A 215 -1.76 -9.06 -9.46
CA VAL A 215 -2.44 -10.32 -9.82
C VAL A 215 -3.91 -10.06 -10.07
#